data_cb2615670cf1b7a7611a1818d0d783b9
#
_entry.id   cb2615670cf1b7a7611a1818d0d783b9
#
_cell.length_a   1.000
_cell.length_b   1.000
_cell.length_c   1.000
_cell.angle_alpha   90.00
_cell.angle_beta   90.00
_cell.angle_gamma   90.00
#
_symmetry.space_group_name_H-M   'P 1'
#
loop_
_entity.id
_entity.type
_entity.pdbx_description
1 polymer ?
#
loop_
_entity_poly.entity_id
_entity_poly.type
_entity_poly.pdbx_seq_one_letter_code
_entity_poly.pdbx_strand_id
1 'polypeptide(L)'
;MRLALLGCFCAICGATPPLVEIRTPMPPPRWALLERELLRQNSLACDRFAAKYLDSRGYLLHTPRWGTLDGPDDAIETFNNWTLLHALGGSASVLENYKRAQEGHWRQYGELRTKLTELAANGAYYREFVTMSDWFHTGEGMRAFLLLGLSEPENETYIQRMKRFAGLYMNEDPEAPNYDPVHKIIRSIWNGSKGPMLRKATVYDWVGDPVPGSFHLLHNPAGFSRRIEMNSVFQKMLAHCAEYLDSAGDNNLNLAATILALDAFMLTGEPKYKNWLLEYVDAWRERAAAAGGNIPSNIGLDGSLGGEYKGHWWKGTYGWNFTIFDGELEQTAHRNYFTAGSWPGFSNAFLISGDPAYIQVLRRQMDNIYAQKKVENGKTLLPQMYGDPRGYKYNGPPEWYHFTNNLFEDRLTEIYLWSMDRKDLDRIPLTGWLAFLEGKDSAFPERALERDLAHIRDRMQKVREDTTTPDTRLADYLLEFNPAATDALVNLTLGGYFARGRIWVLHSRFRYFDPVARRAGLPPDVSALVDSLDAGSATVTLVNTNAVEPRDLIVQAGAYAEHRFDSVRIGDDTKPVGAAWLSVRLAPGAGARLTFRMSRYVNPPAFAFPWQR
;
A
#
# COMPACT_ATOMS: atom_id res chain seq x y z
N MET A 1 -49.41 -33.09 4.40
CA MET A 1 -48.14 -33.73 4.03
C MET A 1 -47.05 -32.63 4.04
N ARG A 2 -46.31 -32.50 5.15
CA ARG A 2 -45.26 -31.49 5.31
C ARG A 2 -43.94 -32.21 5.01
N LEU A 3 -43.27 -31.84 3.91
CA LEU A 3 -41.90 -32.25 3.65
C LEU A 3 -40.95 -31.40 4.50
N ALA A 4 -40.23 -32.03 5.41
CA ALA A 4 -39.12 -31.43 6.11
C ALA A 4 -37.87 -31.58 5.22
N LEU A 5 -37.32 -30.44 4.75
CA LEU A 5 -35.98 -30.43 4.16
C LEU A 5 -34.96 -30.53 5.30
N LEU A 6 -34.33 -31.68 5.44
CA LEU A 6 -33.11 -31.84 6.22
C LEU A 6 -31.95 -31.19 5.44
N GLY A 7 -31.51 -30.01 5.89
CA GLY A 7 -30.25 -29.43 5.46
C GLY A 7 -29.08 -30.25 6.03
N CYS A 8 -28.38 -30.99 5.17
CA CYS A 8 -27.08 -31.56 5.52
C CYS A 8 -26.06 -30.44 5.76
N PHE A 9 -25.83 -30.12 7.02
CA PHE A 9 -24.60 -29.41 7.42
C PHE A 9 -23.46 -30.43 7.27
N CYS A 10 -22.71 -30.38 6.17
CA CYS A 10 -21.38 -30.97 6.11
C CYS A 10 -20.49 -30.22 7.09
N ALA A 11 -20.33 -30.76 8.30
CA ALA A 11 -19.21 -30.39 9.16
C ALA A 11 -17.93 -30.80 8.41
N ILE A 12 -17.24 -29.83 7.84
CA ILE A 12 -15.86 -30.00 7.40
C ILE A 12 -15.07 -30.28 8.69
N CYS A 13 -14.82 -31.56 8.99
CA CYS A 13 -13.81 -31.94 9.97
C CYS A 13 -12.49 -31.35 9.48
N GLY A 14 -12.09 -30.22 10.02
CA GLY A 14 -10.79 -29.64 9.76
C GLY A 14 -9.71 -30.60 10.20
N ALA A 15 -9.08 -31.28 9.24
CA ALA A 15 -7.90 -32.09 9.53
C ALA A 15 -6.86 -31.13 10.15
N THR A 16 -6.33 -31.49 11.31
CA THR A 16 -5.23 -30.74 11.93
C THR A 16 -4.11 -30.59 10.90
N PRO A 17 -3.65 -29.36 10.62
CA PRO A 17 -2.60 -29.14 9.63
C PRO A 17 -1.39 -30.02 9.95
N PRO A 18 -0.72 -30.59 8.94
CA PRO A 18 0.41 -31.48 9.18
C PRO A 18 1.52 -30.77 9.95
N LEU A 19 2.12 -31.48 10.89
CA LEU A 19 3.32 -31.02 11.60
C LEU A 19 4.56 -31.50 10.83
N VAL A 20 5.45 -30.57 10.57
CA VAL A 20 6.79 -30.84 10.03
C VAL A 20 7.82 -30.60 11.13
N GLU A 21 8.53 -31.65 11.52
CA GLU A 21 9.66 -31.54 12.44
C GLU A 21 10.98 -31.44 11.67
N ILE A 22 11.79 -30.46 12.01
CA ILE A 22 13.12 -30.20 11.46
C ILE A 22 14.14 -30.39 12.57
N ARG A 23 15.03 -31.36 12.41
CA ARG A 23 16.06 -31.75 13.39
C ARG A 23 17.48 -31.62 12.83
N THR A 24 17.62 -31.31 11.55
CA THR A 24 18.94 -31.20 10.89
C THR A 24 19.69 -29.99 11.46
N PRO A 25 20.86 -30.18 12.07
CA PRO A 25 21.67 -29.07 12.54
C PRO A 25 22.03 -28.12 11.40
N MET A 26 21.84 -26.83 11.63
CA MET A 26 22.20 -25.77 10.68
C MET A 26 22.83 -24.61 11.46
N PRO A 27 24.16 -24.44 11.44
CA PRO A 27 24.78 -23.24 11.99
C PRO A 27 24.12 -22.00 11.40
N PRO A 28 23.73 -21.01 12.21
CA PRO A 28 23.01 -19.85 11.71
C PRO A 28 23.82 -19.12 10.62
N PRO A 29 23.32 -19.05 9.39
CA PRO A 29 23.99 -18.28 8.35
C PRO A 29 23.93 -16.78 8.69
N ARG A 30 24.84 -16.00 8.14
CA ARG A 30 24.98 -14.57 8.48
C ARG A 30 23.69 -13.79 8.23
N TRP A 31 22.97 -14.05 7.13
CA TRP A 31 21.70 -13.41 6.84
C TRP A 31 20.67 -13.65 7.96
N ALA A 32 20.63 -14.85 8.56
CA ALA A 32 19.67 -15.16 9.63
C ALA A 32 19.94 -14.32 10.89
N LEU A 33 21.21 -14.11 11.24
CA LEU A 33 21.59 -13.26 12.36
C LEU A 33 21.31 -11.78 12.09
N LEU A 34 21.58 -11.32 10.87
CA LEU A 34 21.25 -9.94 10.44
C LEU A 34 19.74 -9.67 10.47
N GLU A 35 18.92 -10.64 10.06
CA GLU A 35 17.45 -10.53 10.10
C GLU A 35 16.94 -10.38 11.53
N ARG A 36 17.44 -11.19 12.47
CA ARG A 36 17.07 -11.06 13.90
C ARG A 36 17.50 -9.71 14.47
N GLU A 37 18.71 -9.28 14.13
CA GLU A 37 19.22 -7.97 14.55
C GLU A 37 18.39 -6.82 13.94
N LEU A 38 17.98 -6.93 12.68
CA LEU A 38 17.13 -5.93 12.03
C LEU A 38 15.77 -5.79 12.73
N LEU A 39 15.10 -6.89 13.06
CA LEU A 39 13.83 -6.87 13.81
C LEU A 39 14.00 -6.24 15.20
N ARG A 40 15.10 -6.57 15.89
CA ARG A 40 15.41 -6.02 17.21
C ARG A 40 15.70 -4.51 17.14
N GLN A 41 16.52 -4.07 16.21
CA GLN A 41 16.89 -2.65 16.06
C GLN A 41 15.71 -1.80 15.60
N ASN A 42 14.89 -2.30 14.68
CA ASN A 42 13.64 -1.65 14.28
C ASN A 42 12.75 -1.35 15.50
N SER A 43 12.51 -2.37 16.33
CA SER A 43 11.64 -2.25 17.50
C SER A 43 12.15 -1.19 18.49
N LEU A 44 13.45 -1.26 18.84
CA LEU A 44 14.08 -0.29 19.73
C LEU A 44 14.06 1.13 19.16
N ALA A 45 14.23 1.27 17.87
CA ALA A 45 14.24 2.56 17.20
C ALA A 45 12.84 3.19 17.18
N CYS A 46 11.80 2.38 16.91
CA CYS A 46 10.40 2.84 17.00
C CYS A 46 10.04 3.30 18.42
N ASP A 47 10.46 2.58 19.45
CA ASP A 47 10.22 2.99 20.85
C ASP A 47 10.88 4.33 21.17
N ARG A 48 12.12 4.54 20.74
CA ARG A 48 12.84 5.80 20.93
C ARG A 48 12.23 6.95 20.14
N PHE A 49 11.77 6.70 18.92
CA PHE A 49 11.03 7.67 18.13
C PHE A 49 9.75 8.08 18.85
N ALA A 50 8.93 7.12 19.26
CA ALA A 50 7.68 7.38 19.96
C ALA A 50 7.88 8.14 21.27
N ALA A 51 8.92 7.81 22.04
CA ALA A 51 9.25 8.50 23.28
C ALA A 51 9.64 9.98 23.08
N LYS A 52 10.20 10.32 21.91
CA LYS A 52 10.60 11.70 21.60
C LYS A 52 9.48 12.53 20.96
N TYR A 53 8.67 11.91 20.09
CA TYR A 53 7.78 12.65 19.18
C TYR A 53 6.29 12.45 19.44
N LEU A 54 5.90 11.60 20.39
CA LEU A 54 4.50 11.47 20.85
C LEU A 54 4.35 12.00 22.28
N ASP A 55 3.33 12.82 22.50
CA ASP A 55 2.94 13.21 23.87
C ASP A 55 2.11 12.12 24.57
N SER A 56 1.71 12.38 25.84
CA SER A 56 0.91 11.41 26.62
C SER A 56 -0.46 11.09 26.01
N ARG A 57 -0.99 11.98 25.17
CA ARG A 57 -2.28 11.80 24.45
C ARG A 57 -2.11 11.02 23.15
N GLY A 58 -0.86 10.75 22.74
CA GLY A 58 -0.54 10.18 21.44
C GLY A 58 -0.51 11.21 20.31
N TYR A 59 -0.52 12.49 20.62
CA TYR A 59 -0.39 13.54 19.61
C TYR A 59 1.05 13.62 19.13
N LEU A 60 1.21 13.66 17.81
CA LEU A 60 2.51 13.87 17.21
C LEU A 60 2.96 15.31 17.49
N LEU A 61 4.19 15.46 17.98
CA LEU A 61 4.76 16.74 18.39
C LEU A 61 5.29 17.53 17.19
N HIS A 62 4.38 18.01 16.37
CA HIS A 62 4.59 18.94 15.27
C HIS A 62 3.57 20.07 15.35
N THR A 63 3.68 21.06 14.49
CA THR A 63 2.70 22.14 14.38
C THR A 63 1.37 21.57 13.86
N PRO A 64 0.32 21.50 14.68
CA PRO A 64 -0.98 20.99 14.27
C PRO A 64 -1.72 22.10 13.51
N ARG A 65 -1.28 22.42 12.30
CA ARG A 65 -1.90 23.45 11.47
C ARG A 65 -2.50 22.79 10.24
N TRP A 66 -3.79 23.00 10.05
CA TRP A 66 -4.40 22.85 8.75
C TRP A 66 -4.14 24.09 7.92
N GLY A 67 -3.84 23.93 6.67
CA GLY A 67 -3.56 25.06 5.80
C GLY A 67 -2.11 25.11 5.33
N THR A 68 -1.45 23.99 5.42
CA THR A 68 -0.17 23.74 4.79
C THR A 68 -0.39 22.87 3.55
N LEU A 69 0.59 22.81 2.66
CA LEU A 69 0.57 21.90 1.51
C LEU A 69 0.55 20.44 1.94
N ASP A 70 1.07 20.19 3.12
CA ASP A 70 1.17 18.89 3.75
C ASP A 70 0.00 18.79 4.73
N GLY A 71 -0.90 17.89 4.44
CA GLY A 71 -2.14 17.72 5.18
C GLY A 71 -1.99 16.85 6.42
N PRO A 72 -3.11 16.49 7.01
CA PRO A 72 -3.14 15.57 8.15
C PRO A 72 -2.59 14.18 7.82
N ASP A 73 -2.67 13.75 6.58
CA ASP A 73 -2.16 12.47 6.07
C ASP A 73 -0.65 12.36 6.26
N ASP A 74 0.13 13.40 5.96
CA ASP A 74 1.59 13.41 6.13
C ASP A 74 2.01 13.16 7.58
N ALA A 75 1.25 13.65 8.54
CA ALA A 75 1.54 13.44 9.95
C ALA A 75 1.48 11.95 10.33
N ILE A 76 0.42 11.24 9.92
CA ILE A 76 0.24 9.83 10.25
C ILE A 76 1.04 8.92 9.32
N GLU A 77 1.39 9.39 8.14
CA GLU A 77 2.28 8.70 7.21
C GLU A 77 3.63 8.34 7.84
N THR A 78 4.05 9.12 8.82
CA THR A 78 5.24 8.85 9.64
C THR A 78 5.25 7.43 10.24
N PHE A 79 4.10 6.78 10.39
CA PHE A 79 3.96 5.44 10.99
C PHE A 79 3.59 4.35 9.97
N ASN A 80 3.68 4.62 8.70
CA ASN A 80 3.10 3.80 7.61
C ASN A 80 3.50 2.32 7.59
N ASN A 81 4.65 1.93 8.11
CA ASN A 81 5.13 0.56 8.10
C ASN A 81 5.21 -0.09 9.50
N TRP A 82 4.67 0.55 10.54
CA TRP A 82 4.79 0.02 11.90
C TRP A 82 3.89 -1.19 12.15
N THR A 83 2.67 -1.20 11.64
CA THR A 83 1.78 -2.38 11.71
C THR A 83 2.35 -3.57 10.93
N LEU A 84 2.94 -3.30 9.78
CA LEU A 84 3.64 -4.31 9.00
C LEU A 84 4.87 -4.85 9.75
N LEU A 85 5.68 -3.98 10.36
CA LEU A 85 6.84 -4.39 11.16
C LEU A 85 6.42 -5.33 12.29
N HIS A 86 5.33 -5.01 13.00
CA HIS A 86 4.79 -5.89 14.03
C HIS A 86 4.37 -7.25 13.44
N ALA A 87 3.67 -7.24 12.29
CA ALA A 87 3.22 -8.46 11.62
C ALA A 87 4.37 -9.32 11.05
N LEU A 88 5.58 -8.75 10.90
CA LEU A 88 6.80 -9.44 10.51
C LEU A 88 7.54 -10.07 11.70
N GLY A 89 7.24 -9.67 12.93
CA GLY A 89 7.89 -10.16 14.16
C GLY A 89 8.51 -9.07 15.03
N GLY A 90 8.24 -7.79 14.73
CA GLY A 90 8.59 -6.67 15.60
C GLY A 90 7.94 -6.77 16.97
N SER A 91 8.42 -6.03 17.97
CA SER A 91 7.91 -6.08 19.36
C SER A 91 6.46 -5.59 19.47
N ALA A 92 5.77 -6.00 20.53
CA ALA A 92 4.42 -5.53 20.82
C ALA A 92 4.37 -4.00 21.01
N SER A 93 5.42 -3.38 21.53
CA SER A 93 5.49 -1.93 21.74
C SER A 93 5.37 -1.14 20.43
N VAL A 94 5.83 -1.69 19.30
CA VAL A 94 5.69 -1.05 17.98
C VAL A 94 4.20 -0.88 17.63
N LEU A 95 3.40 -1.91 17.82
CA LEU A 95 1.97 -1.87 17.57
C LEU A 95 1.23 -0.95 18.54
N GLU A 96 1.57 -1.03 19.84
CA GLU A 96 0.95 -0.18 20.86
C GLU A 96 1.26 1.30 20.61
N ASN A 97 2.50 1.64 20.25
CA ASN A 97 2.87 3.00 19.90
C ASN A 97 2.14 3.49 18.66
N TYR A 98 2.00 2.63 17.63
CA TYR A 98 1.20 2.96 16.46
C TYR A 98 -0.26 3.24 16.82
N LYS A 99 -0.92 2.34 17.54
CA LYS A 99 -2.33 2.52 17.95
C LYS A 99 -2.52 3.82 18.73
N ARG A 100 -1.60 4.12 19.65
CA ARG A 100 -1.61 5.39 20.40
C ARG A 100 -1.47 6.60 19.46
N ALA A 101 -0.56 6.55 18.48
CA ALA A 101 -0.38 7.63 17.51
C ALA A 101 -1.61 7.80 16.62
N GLN A 102 -2.21 6.71 16.13
CA GLN A 102 -3.40 6.76 15.28
C GLN A 102 -4.61 7.36 16.01
N GLU A 103 -4.88 6.91 17.24
CA GLU A 103 -5.96 7.48 18.07
C GLU A 103 -5.71 8.95 18.41
N GLY A 104 -4.45 9.31 18.69
CA GLY A 104 -4.03 10.68 18.93
C GLY A 104 -4.22 11.55 17.69
N HIS A 105 -3.83 11.05 16.53
CA HIS A 105 -3.95 11.74 15.26
C HIS A 105 -5.41 12.09 14.90
N TRP A 106 -6.32 11.14 15.01
CA TRP A 106 -7.75 11.40 14.75
C TRP A 106 -8.34 12.44 15.68
N ARG A 107 -7.95 12.45 16.97
CA ARG A 107 -8.38 13.51 17.91
C ARG A 107 -7.75 14.85 17.54
N GLN A 108 -6.43 14.88 17.33
CA GLN A 108 -5.68 16.11 17.04
C GLN A 108 -6.23 16.83 15.80
N TYR A 109 -6.40 16.11 14.69
CA TYR A 109 -6.89 16.69 13.46
C TYR A 109 -8.42 16.72 13.32
N GLY A 110 -9.13 15.90 14.08
CA GLY A 110 -10.60 16.00 14.19
C GLY A 110 -11.07 17.28 14.88
N GLU A 111 -10.22 17.90 15.71
CA GLU A 111 -10.51 19.17 16.38
C GLU A 111 -10.15 20.40 15.55
N LEU A 112 -9.28 20.25 14.56
CA LEU A 112 -8.89 21.36 13.68
C LEU A 112 -10.04 21.79 12.78
N ARG A 113 -10.21 23.11 12.66
CA ARG A 113 -11.26 23.72 11.83
C ARG A 113 -10.64 24.75 10.89
N THR A 114 -11.16 24.81 9.67
CA THR A 114 -10.88 25.93 8.76
C THR A 114 -12.15 26.76 8.59
N LYS A 115 -12.00 28.02 8.20
CA LYS A 115 -13.12 28.94 7.98
C LYS A 115 -13.45 29.12 6.50
N LEU A 116 -12.49 28.80 5.63
CA LEU A 116 -12.55 29.11 4.20
C LEU A 116 -12.89 27.91 3.33
N THR A 117 -12.77 26.69 3.82
CA THR A 117 -13.08 25.49 3.05
C THR A 117 -14.10 24.61 3.74
N GLU A 118 -14.96 23.98 2.96
CA GLU A 118 -15.89 22.96 3.46
C GLU A 118 -15.13 21.72 3.93
N LEU A 119 -13.95 21.51 3.39
CA LEU A 119 -13.11 20.35 3.61
C LEU A 119 -12.92 20.05 5.10
N ALA A 120 -12.64 21.04 5.91
CA ALA A 120 -12.40 20.88 7.33
C ALA A 120 -13.34 21.73 8.20
N ALA A 121 -14.55 22.06 7.72
CA ALA A 121 -15.56 22.73 8.53
C ALA A 121 -15.94 21.94 9.78
N ASN A 122 -15.85 20.60 9.71
CA ASN A 122 -16.09 19.67 10.82
C ASN A 122 -14.81 18.99 11.33
N GLY A 123 -13.64 19.58 11.08
CA GLY A 123 -12.33 18.97 11.28
C GLY A 123 -11.82 18.30 10.02
N ALA A 124 -10.56 17.98 9.98
CA ALA A 124 -9.96 17.24 8.87
C ALA A 124 -10.46 15.79 8.82
N TYR A 125 -10.83 15.24 9.97
CA TYR A 125 -11.48 13.94 10.10
C TYR A 125 -12.84 14.08 10.75
N TYR A 126 -13.88 13.66 10.05
CA TYR A 126 -15.22 13.54 10.60
C TYR A 126 -15.51 12.05 10.81
N ARG A 127 -15.89 11.68 12.04
CA ARG A 127 -16.08 10.27 12.41
C ARG A 127 -14.86 9.38 12.05
N GLU A 128 -13.66 9.91 12.30
CA GLU A 128 -12.36 9.21 12.14
C GLU A 128 -11.98 8.90 10.67
N PHE A 129 -12.67 9.48 9.70
CA PHE A 129 -12.28 9.39 8.30
C PHE A 129 -12.13 10.79 7.70
N VAL A 130 -11.25 10.94 6.71
CA VAL A 130 -11.03 12.22 6.04
C VAL A 130 -12.35 12.84 5.62
N THR A 131 -12.48 14.15 5.86
CA THR A 131 -13.74 14.86 5.58
C THR A 131 -14.03 14.87 4.09
N MET A 132 -13.03 15.25 3.28
CA MET A 132 -13.09 15.36 1.84
C MET A 132 -11.66 15.47 1.32
N SER A 133 -11.15 14.43 0.66
CA SER A 133 -9.79 14.40 0.12
C SER A 133 -9.71 13.48 -1.09
N ASP A 134 -8.66 13.58 -1.86
CA ASP A 134 -8.37 12.61 -2.90
C ASP A 134 -7.67 11.37 -2.33
N TRP A 135 -7.75 10.27 -3.08
CA TRP A 135 -7.17 9.00 -2.64
C TRP A 135 -5.64 8.93 -2.73
N PHE A 136 -5.01 9.93 -3.33
CA PHE A 136 -3.57 10.04 -3.28
C PHE A 136 -3.10 10.33 -1.84
N HIS A 137 -3.67 11.36 -1.22
CA HIS A 137 -3.38 11.76 0.15
C HIS A 137 -4.08 10.84 1.18
N THR A 138 -5.37 10.57 1.01
CA THR A 138 -6.10 9.62 1.88
C THR A 138 -5.37 8.29 1.99
N GLY A 139 -4.89 7.73 0.88
CA GLY A 139 -4.18 6.46 0.85
C GLY A 139 -2.83 6.50 1.56
N GLU A 140 -2.08 7.60 1.44
CA GLU A 140 -0.82 7.81 2.15
C GLU A 140 -1.02 7.73 3.66
N GLY A 141 -1.98 8.47 4.19
CA GLY A 141 -2.26 8.49 5.63
C GLY A 141 -2.90 7.22 6.20
N MET A 142 -3.48 6.35 5.37
CA MET A 142 -4.18 5.16 5.84
C MET A 142 -3.36 3.87 5.82
N ARG A 143 -2.19 3.84 5.24
CA ARG A 143 -1.44 2.60 4.99
C ARG A 143 -1.26 1.72 6.22
N ALA A 144 -0.80 2.27 7.34
CA ALA A 144 -0.61 1.47 8.55
C ALA A 144 -1.94 0.97 9.12
N PHE A 145 -3.01 1.75 9.01
CA PHE A 145 -4.35 1.35 9.44
C PHE A 145 -4.90 0.20 8.59
N LEU A 146 -4.76 0.24 7.28
CA LEU A 146 -5.20 -0.83 6.37
C LEU A 146 -4.47 -2.15 6.61
N LEU A 147 -3.21 -2.09 7.04
CA LEU A 147 -2.42 -3.29 7.37
C LEU A 147 -2.61 -3.78 8.81
N LEU A 148 -3.42 -3.10 9.64
CA LEU A 148 -3.62 -3.46 11.06
C LEU A 148 -4.22 -4.86 11.22
N GLY A 149 -5.09 -5.28 10.30
CA GLY A 149 -5.66 -6.64 10.28
C GLY A 149 -4.62 -7.76 10.19
N LEU A 150 -3.41 -7.49 9.69
CA LEU A 150 -2.30 -8.43 9.76
C LEU A 150 -1.83 -8.70 11.20
N SER A 151 -2.12 -7.81 12.14
CA SER A 151 -1.69 -7.89 13.53
C SER A 151 -2.84 -8.19 14.50
N GLU A 152 -4.01 -7.61 14.29
CA GLU A 152 -5.17 -7.70 15.20
C GLU A 152 -6.49 -7.90 14.41
N PRO A 153 -6.70 -9.05 13.75
CA PRO A 153 -7.92 -9.28 12.95
C PRO A 153 -9.21 -9.35 13.79
N GLU A 154 -9.12 -9.59 15.10
CA GLU A 154 -10.26 -9.64 16.03
C GLU A 154 -10.52 -8.32 16.76
N ASN A 155 -9.78 -7.27 16.44
CA ASN A 155 -9.98 -5.96 17.06
C ASN A 155 -11.33 -5.37 16.64
N GLU A 156 -12.32 -5.43 17.54
CA GLU A 156 -13.70 -5.02 17.24
C GLU A 156 -13.79 -3.55 16.79
N THR A 157 -13.02 -2.67 17.43
CA THR A 157 -12.99 -1.25 17.04
C THR A 157 -12.47 -1.08 15.61
N TYR A 158 -11.43 -1.83 15.25
CA TYR A 158 -10.89 -1.82 13.88
C TYR A 158 -11.91 -2.34 12.87
N ILE A 159 -12.59 -3.45 13.19
CA ILE A 159 -13.63 -4.05 12.33
C ILE A 159 -14.76 -3.05 12.10
N GLN A 160 -15.28 -2.43 13.17
CA GLN A 160 -16.37 -1.46 13.05
C GLN A 160 -15.97 -0.20 12.27
N ARG A 161 -14.75 0.29 12.46
CA ARG A 161 -14.21 1.41 11.66
C ARG A 161 -14.11 1.03 10.19
N MET A 162 -13.55 -0.14 9.88
CA MET A 162 -13.41 -0.59 8.50
C MET A 162 -14.76 -0.75 7.81
N LYS A 163 -15.76 -1.34 8.50
CA LYS A 163 -17.15 -1.43 7.99
C LYS A 163 -17.72 -0.05 7.72
N ARG A 164 -17.57 0.89 8.64
CA ARG A 164 -18.05 2.27 8.47
C ARG A 164 -17.35 2.97 7.29
N PHE A 165 -16.04 2.85 7.16
CA PHE A 165 -15.28 3.47 6.08
C PHE A 165 -15.64 2.88 4.70
N ALA A 166 -15.78 1.56 4.59
CA ALA A 166 -16.30 0.93 3.38
C ALA A 166 -17.74 1.40 3.06
N GLY A 167 -18.58 1.54 4.09
CA GLY A 167 -19.98 2.01 3.98
C GLY A 167 -20.10 3.40 3.37
N LEU A 168 -19.09 4.29 3.55
CA LEU A 168 -19.06 5.61 2.92
C LEU A 168 -19.05 5.54 1.37
N TYR A 169 -18.55 4.43 0.80
CA TYR A 169 -18.50 4.19 -0.65
C TYR A 169 -19.62 3.25 -1.13
N MET A 170 -20.46 2.78 -0.21
CA MET A 170 -21.62 1.94 -0.50
C MET A 170 -22.95 2.65 -0.20
N ASN A 171 -22.90 3.98 0.01
CA ASN A 171 -24.02 4.84 0.38
C ASN A 171 -24.77 4.37 1.65
N GLU A 172 -24.06 3.75 2.60
CA GLU A 172 -24.62 3.37 3.90
C GLU A 172 -24.72 4.56 4.87
N ASP A 173 -23.97 5.64 4.60
CA ASP A 173 -24.10 6.92 5.31
C ASP A 173 -24.77 7.96 4.40
N PRO A 174 -25.98 8.44 4.72
CA PRO A 174 -26.68 9.42 3.91
C PRO A 174 -25.99 10.80 3.86
N GLU A 175 -25.11 11.11 4.81
CA GLU A 175 -24.31 12.34 4.78
C GLU A 175 -23.13 12.26 3.80
N ALA A 176 -22.76 11.06 3.34
CA ALA A 176 -21.64 10.83 2.48
C ALA A 176 -22.00 10.03 1.21
N PRO A 177 -22.85 10.57 0.30
CA PRO A 177 -23.27 9.87 -0.91
C PRO A 177 -22.16 9.87 -1.97
N ASN A 178 -21.01 9.22 -1.67
CA ASN A 178 -19.86 9.23 -2.55
C ASN A 178 -20.05 8.41 -3.84
N TYR A 179 -20.88 7.37 -3.83
CA TYR A 179 -21.02 6.43 -4.93
C TYR A 179 -22.35 6.62 -5.69
N ASP A 180 -22.29 6.52 -7.01
CA ASP A 180 -23.46 6.43 -7.88
C ASP A 180 -23.58 4.98 -8.39
N PRO A 181 -24.56 4.21 -7.93
CA PRO A 181 -24.76 2.83 -8.34
C PRO A 181 -25.31 2.69 -9.77
N VAL A 182 -25.91 3.74 -10.34
CA VAL A 182 -26.44 3.70 -11.70
C VAL A 182 -25.31 3.72 -12.71
N HIS A 183 -24.38 4.66 -12.52
CA HIS A 183 -23.24 4.81 -13.43
C HIS A 183 -21.99 4.09 -12.91
N LYS A 184 -22.01 3.50 -11.70
CA LYS A 184 -20.89 2.79 -11.06
C LYS A 184 -19.65 3.67 -11.00
N ILE A 185 -19.79 4.85 -10.41
CA ILE A 185 -18.72 5.84 -10.25
C ILE A 185 -18.66 6.34 -8.81
N ILE A 186 -17.46 6.69 -8.37
CA ILE A 186 -17.27 7.58 -7.23
C ILE A 186 -17.39 9.00 -7.77
N ARG A 187 -18.33 9.78 -7.23
CA ARG A 187 -18.87 10.99 -7.86
C ARG A 187 -17.91 12.18 -7.90
N SER A 188 -16.79 12.10 -7.21
CA SER A 188 -15.79 13.16 -7.17
C SER A 188 -14.40 12.58 -6.94
N ILE A 189 -13.39 13.27 -7.42
CA ILE A 189 -11.98 12.99 -7.06
C ILE A 189 -11.79 13.22 -5.56
N TRP A 190 -12.44 14.25 -5.00
CA TRP A 190 -12.42 14.56 -3.58
C TRP A 190 -13.69 14.10 -2.90
N ASN A 191 -13.51 13.13 -2.03
CA ASN A 191 -14.58 12.39 -1.39
C ASN A 191 -14.18 12.02 0.05
N GLY A 192 -15.10 11.48 0.81
CA GLY A 192 -14.83 11.12 2.19
C GLY A 192 -16.07 11.11 3.08
N SER A 193 -15.88 11.36 4.37
CA SER A 193 -16.94 11.26 5.38
C SER A 193 -17.98 12.37 5.32
N LYS A 194 -17.77 13.42 4.50
CA LYS A 194 -18.75 14.48 4.21
C LYS A 194 -19.26 14.44 2.76
N GLY A 195 -18.99 13.34 2.06
CA GLY A 195 -19.45 13.13 0.70
C GLY A 195 -18.53 13.73 -0.36
N PRO A 196 -19.00 13.75 -1.63
CA PRO A 196 -18.22 14.19 -2.76
C PRO A 196 -18.21 15.72 -2.88
N MET A 197 -17.07 16.29 -3.27
CA MET A 197 -17.01 17.69 -3.69
C MET A 197 -17.50 17.80 -5.14
N LEU A 198 -18.69 18.37 -5.33
CA LEU A 198 -19.29 18.55 -6.66
C LEU A 198 -19.16 19.98 -7.20
N ARG A 199 -18.47 20.83 -6.50
CA ARG A 199 -18.10 22.20 -6.94
C ARG A 199 -16.67 22.24 -7.45
N LYS A 200 -16.34 23.29 -8.15
CA LYS A 200 -14.94 23.54 -8.54
C LYS A 200 -14.07 23.75 -7.30
N ALA A 201 -12.91 23.12 -7.28
CA ALA A 201 -11.95 23.31 -6.21
C ALA A 201 -11.36 24.74 -6.25
N THR A 202 -10.90 25.21 -5.10
CA THR A 202 -10.21 26.47 -4.93
C THR A 202 -8.81 26.24 -4.37
N VAL A 203 -7.96 27.26 -4.38
CA VAL A 203 -6.63 27.16 -3.75
C VAL A 203 -6.72 26.79 -2.26
N TYR A 204 -7.79 27.22 -1.58
CA TYR A 204 -7.98 26.95 -0.15
C TYR A 204 -8.35 25.48 0.14
N ASP A 205 -8.88 24.76 -0.82
CA ASP A 205 -9.14 23.32 -0.67
C ASP A 205 -7.82 22.51 -0.61
N TRP A 206 -6.73 23.10 -1.07
CA TRP A 206 -5.40 22.49 -1.03
C TRP A 206 -4.56 22.97 0.16
N VAL A 207 -4.64 24.25 0.49
CA VAL A 207 -3.76 24.85 1.50
C VAL A 207 -4.50 25.19 2.79
N GLY A 208 -5.83 25.04 2.82
CA GLY A 208 -6.67 25.41 3.96
C GLY A 208 -6.66 26.93 4.24
N ASP A 209 -7.03 27.30 5.46
CA ASP A 209 -7.02 28.68 5.89
C ASP A 209 -5.60 29.26 5.88
N PRO A 210 -5.41 30.48 5.40
CA PRO A 210 -4.16 31.19 5.58
C PRO A 210 -4.01 31.54 7.07
N VAL A 211 -3.35 30.67 7.82
CA VAL A 211 -2.99 30.95 9.21
C VAL A 211 -1.86 31.96 9.20
N PRO A 212 -1.92 33.06 10.02
CA PRO A 212 -0.78 33.95 10.18
C PRO A 212 0.47 33.14 10.53
N GLY A 213 1.48 33.17 9.66
CA GLY A 213 2.67 32.35 9.75
C GLY A 213 2.63 31.03 8.98
N SER A 214 1.50 30.54 8.44
CA SER A 214 1.48 29.33 7.60
C SER A 214 2.17 29.53 6.25
N PHE A 215 2.13 30.73 5.69
CA PHE A 215 2.99 31.10 4.56
C PHE A 215 4.46 31.28 4.95
N HIS A 216 4.80 31.32 6.24
CA HIS A 216 6.16 31.27 6.73
C HIS A 216 6.79 29.87 6.68
N LEU A 217 6.08 28.88 6.17
CA LEU A 217 6.68 27.64 5.65
C LEU A 217 7.80 27.93 4.65
N LEU A 218 7.69 29.07 3.99
CA LEU A 218 8.70 29.63 3.10
C LEU A 218 9.92 30.17 3.85
N HIS A 219 9.90 30.22 5.18
CA HIS A 219 10.91 30.92 6.00
C HIS A 219 11.52 30.05 7.11
N ASN A 220 11.52 28.72 6.97
CA ASN A 220 12.33 27.89 7.86
C ASN A 220 13.78 27.89 7.36
N PRO A 221 14.71 28.59 8.04
CA PRO A 221 16.07 28.77 7.55
C PRO A 221 16.93 27.50 7.54
N ALA A 222 16.47 26.40 8.16
CA ALA A 222 17.34 25.25 8.40
C ALA A 222 17.29 24.12 7.34
N GLY A 223 16.48 24.23 6.28
CA GLY A 223 16.41 23.15 5.30
C GLY A 223 15.44 23.35 4.13
N PHE A 224 14.68 24.39 4.18
CA PHE A 224 13.61 24.67 3.21
C PHE A 224 14.04 25.36 1.91
N SER A 225 15.28 25.84 1.77
CA SER A 225 15.69 26.55 0.56
C SER A 225 15.53 25.73 -0.72
N ARG A 226 15.79 24.42 -0.67
CA ARG A 226 15.56 23.53 -1.81
C ARG A 226 14.07 23.19 -2.02
N ARG A 227 13.29 23.13 -0.96
CA ARG A 227 11.83 22.92 -1.02
C ARG A 227 11.08 24.19 -1.40
N ILE A 228 11.60 25.39 -1.08
CA ILE A 228 10.98 26.66 -1.48
C ILE A 228 10.98 26.78 -3.00
N GLU A 229 12.06 26.45 -3.68
CA GLU A 229 12.11 26.46 -5.15
C GLU A 229 11.16 25.39 -5.74
N MET A 230 11.13 24.19 -5.20
CA MET A 230 10.14 23.18 -5.56
C MET A 230 8.72 23.58 -5.13
N ASN A 231 8.53 24.19 -3.98
CA ASN A 231 7.24 24.67 -3.49
C ASN A 231 6.70 25.86 -4.28
N SER A 232 7.52 26.77 -4.81
CA SER A 232 7.02 27.85 -5.66
C SER A 232 6.46 27.30 -6.97
N VAL A 233 7.12 26.33 -7.60
CA VAL A 233 6.58 25.59 -8.75
C VAL A 233 5.33 24.81 -8.36
N PHE A 234 5.35 24.14 -7.21
CA PHE A 234 4.23 23.36 -6.71
C PHE A 234 3.05 24.25 -6.29
N GLN A 235 3.26 25.37 -5.63
CA GLN A 235 2.20 26.35 -5.31
C GLN A 235 1.60 27.00 -6.55
N LYS A 236 2.42 27.35 -7.54
CA LYS A 236 1.91 27.83 -8.82
C LYS A 236 1.16 26.71 -9.55
N MET A 237 1.64 25.48 -9.46
CA MET A 237 0.95 24.32 -9.96
C MET A 237 -0.40 24.14 -9.27
N LEU A 238 -0.49 24.28 -7.95
CA LEU A 238 -1.75 24.22 -7.19
C LEU A 238 -2.69 25.37 -7.51
N ALA A 239 -2.19 26.60 -7.55
CA ALA A 239 -2.98 27.77 -7.96
C ALA A 239 -3.50 27.58 -9.39
N HIS A 240 -2.70 27.01 -10.26
CA HIS A 240 -3.07 26.68 -11.62
C HIS A 240 -4.09 25.53 -11.67
N CYS A 241 -3.95 24.53 -10.82
CA CYS A 241 -4.93 23.48 -10.63
C CYS A 241 -6.28 24.06 -10.20
N ALA A 242 -6.30 24.98 -9.23
CA ALA A 242 -7.53 25.63 -8.78
C ALA A 242 -8.29 26.35 -9.91
N GLU A 243 -7.60 26.80 -10.95
CA GLU A 243 -8.24 27.37 -12.14
C GLU A 243 -8.92 26.33 -13.03
N TYR A 244 -8.48 25.07 -13.00
CA TYR A 244 -8.85 24.03 -13.97
C TYR A 244 -9.48 22.79 -13.34
N LEU A 245 -9.55 22.70 -12.02
CA LEU A 245 -10.04 21.52 -11.33
C LEU A 245 -11.55 21.48 -11.28
N ASP A 246 -12.14 20.79 -12.22
CA ASP A 246 -13.44 20.19 -12.01
C ASP A 246 -13.24 18.95 -11.14
N SER A 247 -13.76 18.98 -9.93
CA SER A 247 -13.69 17.85 -8.99
C SER A 247 -14.76 16.82 -9.22
N ALA A 248 -15.80 17.18 -9.98
CA ALA A 248 -16.91 16.30 -10.32
C ALA A 248 -16.50 15.17 -11.28
N GLY A 249 -17.17 14.05 -11.14
CA GLY A 249 -16.87 12.85 -11.91
C GLY A 249 -15.84 11.93 -11.25
N ASP A 250 -15.66 10.73 -11.81
CA ASP A 250 -14.77 9.72 -11.28
C ASP A 250 -13.36 9.83 -11.88
N ASN A 251 -12.38 9.40 -11.11
CA ASN A 251 -10.97 9.38 -11.51
C ASN A 251 -10.34 8.04 -11.13
N ASN A 252 -9.32 7.61 -11.88
CA ASN A 252 -8.63 6.35 -11.60
C ASN A 252 -8.03 6.27 -10.18
N LEU A 253 -7.74 7.41 -9.53
CA LEU A 253 -7.31 7.44 -8.13
C LEU A 253 -8.33 6.80 -7.18
N ASN A 254 -9.61 6.99 -7.46
CA ASN A 254 -10.68 6.47 -6.63
C ASN A 254 -10.74 4.93 -6.61
N LEU A 255 -10.12 4.25 -7.56
CA LEU A 255 -9.97 2.79 -7.51
C LEU A 255 -9.23 2.33 -6.24
N ALA A 256 -8.43 3.19 -5.63
CA ALA A 256 -7.80 2.92 -4.36
C ALA A 256 -8.81 2.71 -3.22
N ALA A 257 -10.00 3.33 -3.27
CA ALA A 257 -11.06 3.13 -2.28
C ALA A 257 -11.52 1.67 -2.14
N THR A 258 -11.27 0.85 -3.15
CA THR A 258 -11.59 -0.58 -3.14
C THR A 258 -10.90 -1.34 -2.01
N ILE A 259 -9.81 -0.81 -1.46
CA ILE A 259 -9.11 -1.40 -0.32
C ILE A 259 -10.00 -1.48 0.92
N LEU A 260 -10.86 -0.50 1.15
CA LEU A 260 -11.76 -0.49 2.30
C LEU A 260 -12.76 -1.66 2.23
N ALA A 261 -13.30 -1.91 1.04
CA ALA A 261 -14.20 -3.03 0.83
C ALA A 261 -13.46 -4.38 0.88
N LEU A 262 -12.23 -4.45 0.34
CA LEU A 262 -11.40 -5.64 0.46
C LEU A 262 -11.12 -5.99 1.92
N ASP A 263 -10.66 -5.01 2.71
CA ASP A 263 -10.33 -5.22 4.13
C ASP A 263 -11.58 -5.57 4.95
N ALA A 264 -12.71 -4.87 4.71
CA ALA A 264 -13.98 -5.21 5.34
C ALA A 264 -14.42 -6.66 5.01
N PHE A 265 -14.22 -7.11 3.77
CA PHE A 265 -14.46 -8.51 3.38
C PHE A 265 -13.50 -9.46 4.09
N MET A 266 -12.21 -9.17 4.12
CA MET A 266 -11.21 -10.02 4.76
C MET A 266 -11.39 -10.14 6.28
N LEU A 267 -12.01 -9.12 6.91
CA LEU A 267 -12.34 -9.12 8.35
C LEU A 267 -13.66 -9.84 8.67
N THR A 268 -14.66 -9.74 7.79
CA THR A 268 -16.04 -10.14 8.13
C THR A 268 -16.58 -11.29 7.29
N GLY A 269 -16.05 -11.51 6.09
CA GLY A 269 -16.60 -12.43 5.11
C GLY A 269 -17.95 -11.97 4.48
N GLU A 270 -18.44 -10.75 4.78
CA GLU A 270 -19.74 -10.27 4.28
C GLU A 270 -19.69 -10.05 2.75
N PRO A 271 -20.55 -10.75 1.96
CA PRO A 271 -20.47 -10.73 0.49
C PRO A 271 -20.68 -9.34 -0.14
N LYS A 272 -21.40 -8.42 0.55
CA LYS A 272 -21.68 -7.08 0.03
C LYS A 272 -20.43 -6.32 -0.37
N TYR A 273 -19.34 -6.46 0.40
CA TYR A 273 -18.07 -5.78 0.14
C TYR A 273 -17.39 -6.31 -1.12
N LYS A 274 -17.34 -7.62 -1.29
CA LYS A 274 -16.85 -8.24 -2.51
C LYS A 274 -17.66 -7.82 -3.73
N ASN A 275 -18.99 -7.84 -3.60
CA ASN A 275 -19.89 -7.52 -4.71
C ASN A 275 -19.68 -6.07 -5.18
N TRP A 276 -19.64 -5.11 -4.26
CA TRP A 276 -19.39 -3.71 -4.59
C TRP A 276 -18.02 -3.50 -5.24
N LEU A 277 -16.97 -4.11 -4.67
CA LEU A 277 -15.60 -4.00 -5.19
C LEU A 277 -15.54 -4.48 -6.64
N LEU A 278 -16.08 -5.66 -6.92
CA LEU A 278 -16.06 -6.22 -8.27
C LEU A 278 -16.92 -5.43 -9.24
N GLU A 279 -18.13 -4.99 -8.83
CA GLU A 279 -18.99 -4.13 -9.65
C GLU A 279 -18.27 -2.85 -10.07
N TYR A 280 -17.62 -2.17 -9.14
CA TYR A 280 -16.92 -0.91 -9.42
C TYR A 280 -15.69 -1.11 -10.30
N VAL A 281 -14.86 -2.12 -10.02
CA VAL A 281 -13.65 -2.41 -10.82
C VAL A 281 -14.01 -2.94 -12.21
N ASP A 282 -15.08 -3.73 -12.36
CA ASP A 282 -15.56 -4.18 -13.65
C ASP A 282 -15.97 -3.02 -14.56
N ALA A 283 -16.65 -2.02 -14.00
CA ALA A 283 -16.98 -0.81 -14.75
C ALA A 283 -15.72 -0.07 -15.25
N TRP A 284 -14.67 -0.03 -14.43
CA TRP A 284 -13.37 0.54 -14.83
C TRP A 284 -12.65 -0.31 -15.89
N ARG A 285 -12.76 -1.64 -15.81
CA ARG A 285 -12.23 -2.55 -16.83
C ARG A 285 -12.89 -2.30 -18.20
N GLU A 286 -14.20 -2.13 -18.23
CA GLU A 286 -14.95 -1.80 -19.44
C GLU A 286 -14.53 -0.43 -20.02
N ARG A 287 -14.36 0.59 -19.17
CA ARG A 287 -13.89 1.92 -19.54
C ARG A 287 -12.47 1.92 -20.08
N ALA A 288 -11.57 1.15 -19.47
CA ALA A 288 -10.22 0.97 -19.99
C ALA A 288 -10.23 0.30 -21.37
N ALA A 289 -11.07 -0.70 -21.59
CA ALA A 289 -11.24 -1.33 -22.90
C ALA A 289 -11.78 -0.33 -23.95
N ALA A 290 -12.76 0.50 -23.59
CA ALA A 290 -13.30 1.55 -24.46
C ALA A 290 -12.27 2.65 -24.79
N ALA A 291 -11.29 2.89 -23.90
CA ALA A 291 -10.15 3.79 -24.12
C ALA A 291 -8.96 3.13 -24.85
N GLY A 292 -9.20 2.03 -25.59
CA GLY A 292 -8.17 1.31 -26.36
C GLY A 292 -7.17 0.56 -25.49
N GLY A 293 -7.54 0.21 -24.26
CA GLY A 293 -6.70 -0.48 -23.27
C GLY A 293 -5.87 0.48 -22.42
N ASN A 294 -6.09 1.78 -22.52
CA ASN A 294 -5.52 2.75 -21.60
C ASN A 294 -6.48 3.01 -20.44
N ILE A 295 -5.94 3.21 -19.26
CA ILE A 295 -6.70 3.55 -18.06
C ILE A 295 -7.09 5.03 -18.15
N PRO A 296 -8.39 5.37 -18.24
CA PRO A 296 -8.79 6.77 -18.37
C PRO A 296 -8.56 7.56 -17.09
N SER A 297 -8.44 8.89 -17.20
CA SER A 297 -8.26 9.80 -16.07
C SER A 297 -9.59 10.30 -15.50
N ASN A 298 -10.65 10.31 -16.31
CA ASN A 298 -11.92 10.86 -15.86
C ASN A 298 -13.13 10.16 -16.49
N ILE A 299 -14.18 10.04 -15.72
CA ILE A 299 -15.50 9.56 -16.10
C ILE A 299 -16.51 10.61 -15.65
N GLY A 300 -17.40 11.03 -16.53
CA GLY A 300 -18.41 12.02 -16.19
C GLY A 300 -19.42 11.54 -15.15
N LEU A 301 -20.14 12.47 -14.55
CA LEU A 301 -21.23 12.16 -13.62
C LEU A 301 -22.35 11.33 -14.27
N ASP A 302 -22.47 11.39 -15.59
CA ASP A 302 -23.36 10.57 -16.40
C ASP A 302 -22.79 9.20 -16.80
N GLY A 303 -21.62 8.85 -16.27
CA GLY A 303 -20.89 7.61 -16.57
C GLY A 303 -20.12 7.63 -17.90
N SER A 304 -20.16 8.73 -18.65
CA SER A 304 -19.50 8.82 -19.96
C SER A 304 -17.98 8.94 -19.85
N LEU A 305 -17.28 8.29 -20.76
CA LEU A 305 -15.82 8.33 -20.84
C LEU A 305 -15.35 9.74 -21.21
N GLY A 306 -14.57 10.37 -20.34
CA GLY A 306 -14.10 11.74 -20.51
C GLY A 306 -15.21 12.79 -20.42
N GLY A 307 -16.34 12.50 -19.77
CA GLY A 307 -17.55 13.33 -19.79
C GLY A 307 -17.32 14.76 -19.34
N GLU A 308 -16.55 14.99 -18.28
CA GLU A 308 -16.23 16.33 -17.78
C GLU A 308 -15.29 17.12 -18.71
N TYR A 309 -14.66 16.46 -19.69
CA TYR A 309 -13.69 17.03 -20.60
C TYR A 309 -14.04 16.79 -22.08
N LYS A 310 -15.31 16.77 -22.44
CA LYS A 310 -15.80 16.65 -23.83
C LYS A 310 -15.26 15.39 -24.54
N GLY A 311 -15.18 14.27 -23.83
CA GLY A 311 -14.69 13.01 -24.36
C GLY A 311 -13.17 12.83 -24.32
N HIS A 312 -12.42 13.82 -23.84
CA HIS A 312 -10.97 13.70 -23.69
C HIS A 312 -10.63 12.93 -22.41
N TRP A 313 -10.68 11.61 -22.45
CA TRP A 313 -10.50 10.71 -21.31
C TRP A 313 -9.14 10.82 -20.62
N TRP A 314 -8.13 11.39 -21.28
CA TRP A 314 -6.77 11.60 -20.75
C TRP A 314 -6.62 12.91 -19.95
N LYS A 315 -7.59 13.78 -20.00
CA LYS A 315 -7.58 15.05 -19.29
C LYS A 315 -8.06 14.91 -17.85
N GLY A 316 -7.89 15.94 -17.10
CA GLY A 316 -8.39 16.07 -15.74
C GLY A 316 -7.27 16.19 -14.72
N THR A 317 -7.69 16.49 -13.50
CA THR A 317 -6.82 16.41 -12.33
C THR A 317 -6.28 15.00 -12.24
N TYR A 318 -4.99 14.89 -11.97
CA TYR A 318 -4.32 13.59 -11.99
C TYR A 318 -4.45 12.84 -13.34
N GLY A 319 -4.64 13.61 -14.43
CA GLY A 319 -4.73 13.06 -15.79
C GLY A 319 -3.38 12.69 -16.40
N TRP A 320 -3.46 12.19 -17.63
CA TRP A 320 -2.29 11.78 -18.40
C TRP A 320 -1.44 12.93 -18.92
N ASN A 321 -1.98 14.14 -19.06
CA ASN A 321 -1.30 15.31 -19.63
C ASN A 321 -1.16 16.47 -18.66
N PHE A 322 -1.02 16.17 -17.36
CA PHE A 322 -0.83 17.20 -16.35
C PHE A 322 0.57 17.82 -16.47
N THR A 323 0.70 18.73 -17.44
CA THR A 323 1.94 19.44 -17.77
C THR A 323 1.73 20.92 -17.56
N ILE A 324 2.58 21.54 -16.76
CA ILE A 324 2.53 22.95 -16.39
C ILE A 324 3.90 23.56 -16.63
N PHE A 325 3.92 24.68 -17.32
CA PHE A 325 5.11 25.51 -17.50
C PHE A 325 5.09 26.69 -16.54
N ASP A 326 6.15 26.84 -15.75
CA ASP A 326 6.41 28.03 -14.94
C ASP A 326 7.37 28.93 -15.69
N GLY A 327 6.85 30.05 -16.22
CA GLY A 327 7.65 31.01 -17.02
C GLY A 327 8.63 31.85 -16.20
N GLU A 328 8.48 31.94 -14.87
CA GLU A 328 9.43 32.66 -14.02
C GLU A 328 10.64 31.81 -13.68
N LEU A 329 10.43 30.50 -13.52
CA LEU A 329 11.50 29.55 -13.21
C LEU A 329 12.02 28.83 -14.47
N GLU A 330 11.41 29.09 -15.64
CA GLU A 330 11.70 28.41 -16.91
C GLU A 330 11.66 26.87 -16.75
N GLN A 331 10.74 26.37 -15.92
CA GLN A 331 10.61 24.96 -15.61
C GLN A 331 9.27 24.41 -16.06
N THR A 332 9.29 23.16 -16.51
CA THR A 332 8.09 22.41 -16.85
C THR A 332 7.93 21.22 -15.88
N ALA A 333 6.78 21.16 -15.22
CA ALA A 333 6.40 20.02 -14.41
C ALA A 333 5.52 19.05 -15.24
N HIS A 334 5.87 17.78 -15.23
CA HIS A 334 5.10 16.70 -15.83
C HIS A 334 4.66 15.75 -14.74
N ARG A 335 3.35 15.52 -14.59
CA ARG A 335 2.83 14.57 -13.61
C ARG A 335 1.78 13.66 -14.24
N ASN A 336 1.88 12.39 -13.94
CA ASN A 336 0.94 11.37 -14.36
C ASN A 336 0.66 10.42 -13.20
N TYR A 337 -0.59 10.19 -12.92
CA TYR A 337 -1.05 9.42 -11.76
C TYR A 337 -1.83 8.16 -12.15
N PHE A 338 -1.78 7.72 -13.41
CA PHE A 338 -2.59 6.61 -13.87
C PHE A 338 -2.36 5.29 -13.11
N THR A 339 -1.20 5.11 -12.48
CA THR A 339 -0.91 3.93 -11.65
C THR A 339 -1.35 4.07 -10.20
N ALA A 340 -1.65 5.27 -9.71
CA ALA A 340 -1.80 5.52 -8.29
C ALA A 340 -3.03 4.83 -7.68
N GLY A 341 -4.17 4.83 -8.37
CA GLY A 341 -5.37 4.11 -7.94
C GLY A 341 -5.62 2.82 -8.71
N SER A 342 -5.28 2.79 -9.99
CA SER A 342 -5.57 1.64 -10.84
C SER A 342 -4.79 0.38 -10.44
N TRP A 343 -3.52 0.49 -10.09
CA TRP A 343 -2.74 -0.67 -9.62
C TRP A 343 -3.34 -1.29 -8.36
N PRO A 344 -3.60 -0.58 -7.27
CA PRO A 344 -4.30 -1.15 -6.12
C PRO A 344 -5.70 -1.64 -6.49
N GLY A 345 -6.50 -0.89 -7.25
CA GLY A 345 -7.87 -1.29 -7.57
C GLY A 345 -7.97 -2.62 -8.31
N PHE A 346 -7.22 -2.77 -9.39
CA PHE A 346 -7.22 -4.02 -10.15
C PHE A 346 -6.55 -5.18 -9.39
N SER A 347 -5.50 -4.92 -8.59
CA SER A 347 -4.90 -5.97 -7.76
C SER A 347 -5.81 -6.43 -6.63
N ASN A 348 -6.63 -5.53 -6.04
CA ASN A 348 -7.63 -5.87 -5.04
C ASN A 348 -8.72 -6.78 -5.64
N ALA A 349 -9.19 -6.46 -6.85
CA ALA A 349 -10.15 -7.30 -7.55
C ALA A 349 -9.56 -8.69 -7.92
N PHE A 350 -8.29 -8.72 -8.31
CA PHE A 350 -7.57 -9.97 -8.53
C PHE A 350 -7.44 -10.78 -7.24
N LEU A 351 -7.02 -10.17 -6.14
CA LEU A 351 -6.83 -10.86 -4.85
C LEU A 351 -8.14 -11.50 -4.37
N ILE A 352 -9.26 -10.78 -4.44
CA ILE A 352 -10.54 -11.24 -3.91
C ILE A 352 -11.25 -12.27 -4.80
N SER A 353 -10.92 -12.31 -6.10
CA SER A 353 -11.58 -13.17 -7.10
C SER A 353 -10.72 -14.30 -7.63
N GLY A 354 -9.40 -14.12 -7.64
CA GLY A 354 -8.45 -15.00 -8.35
C GLY A 354 -8.51 -14.87 -9.89
N ASP A 355 -9.30 -13.92 -10.44
CA ASP A 355 -9.48 -13.77 -11.88
C ASP A 355 -8.32 -12.98 -12.51
N PRO A 356 -7.46 -13.63 -13.35
CA PRO A 356 -6.34 -12.97 -13.98
C PRO A 356 -6.74 -11.88 -14.97
N ALA A 357 -8.01 -11.78 -15.36
CA ALA A 357 -8.51 -10.74 -16.26
C ALA A 357 -8.23 -9.33 -15.72
N TYR A 358 -8.23 -9.14 -14.40
CA TYR A 358 -7.89 -7.86 -13.79
C TYR A 358 -6.42 -7.46 -14.01
N ILE A 359 -5.50 -8.42 -13.93
CA ILE A 359 -4.08 -8.17 -14.20
C ILE A 359 -3.83 -7.91 -15.70
N GLN A 360 -4.64 -8.48 -16.59
CA GLN A 360 -4.53 -8.20 -18.02
C GLN A 360 -4.81 -6.73 -18.36
N VAL A 361 -5.67 -6.03 -17.60
CA VAL A 361 -5.90 -4.58 -17.78
C VAL A 361 -4.60 -3.81 -17.56
N LEU A 362 -3.90 -4.08 -16.45
CA LEU A 362 -2.63 -3.43 -16.13
C LEU A 362 -1.54 -3.78 -17.16
N ARG A 363 -1.48 -5.04 -17.57
CA ARG A 363 -0.54 -5.49 -18.61
C ARG A 363 -0.81 -4.79 -19.93
N ARG A 364 -2.08 -4.67 -20.35
CA ARG A 364 -2.45 -3.98 -21.59
C ARG A 364 -2.05 -2.51 -21.57
N GLN A 365 -2.20 -1.84 -20.42
CA GLN A 365 -1.71 -0.48 -20.26
C GLN A 365 -0.19 -0.39 -20.48
N MET A 366 0.59 -1.32 -19.90
CA MET A 366 2.03 -1.38 -20.12
C MET A 366 2.36 -1.71 -21.59
N ASP A 367 1.62 -2.61 -22.22
CA ASP A 367 1.80 -2.93 -23.65
C ASP A 367 1.64 -1.69 -24.54
N ASN A 368 0.63 -0.86 -24.27
CA ASN A 368 0.40 0.39 -25.00
C ASN A 368 1.58 1.37 -24.84
N ILE A 369 2.12 1.51 -23.63
CA ILE A 369 3.29 2.37 -23.37
C ILE A 369 4.53 1.81 -24.07
N TYR A 370 4.80 0.50 -23.94
CA TYR A 370 5.97 -0.15 -24.54
C TYR A 370 5.94 -0.20 -26.06
N ALA A 371 4.74 -0.17 -26.67
CA ALA A 371 4.59 -0.04 -28.12
C ALA A 371 5.15 1.28 -28.67
N GLN A 372 5.30 2.29 -27.82
CA GLN A 372 5.86 3.60 -28.17
C GLN A 372 7.37 3.73 -27.86
N LYS A 373 8.02 2.64 -27.46
CA LYS A 373 9.44 2.62 -27.10
C LYS A 373 10.33 3.28 -28.17
N LYS A 374 11.24 4.14 -27.70
CA LYS A 374 12.34 4.70 -28.50
C LYS A 374 13.69 4.23 -27.95
N VAL A 375 14.68 4.19 -28.80
CA VAL A 375 16.06 3.93 -28.38
C VAL A 375 16.92 5.12 -28.82
N GLU A 376 17.49 5.83 -27.87
CA GLU A 376 18.34 6.98 -28.11
C GLU A 376 19.63 6.83 -27.31
N ASN A 377 20.77 7.00 -27.98
CA ASN A 377 22.11 6.82 -27.35
C ASN A 377 22.26 5.50 -26.58
N GLY A 378 21.70 4.40 -27.11
CA GLY A 378 21.74 3.08 -26.49
C GLY A 378 20.82 2.90 -25.26
N LYS A 379 20.02 3.91 -24.92
CA LYS A 379 19.06 3.84 -23.80
C LYS A 379 17.64 3.67 -24.34
N THR A 380 16.89 2.80 -23.70
CA THR A 380 15.45 2.67 -23.92
C THR A 380 14.73 3.82 -23.23
N LEU A 381 13.87 4.50 -23.96
CA LEU A 381 13.00 5.56 -23.46
C LEU A 381 11.54 5.19 -23.67
N LEU A 382 10.72 5.45 -22.66
CA LEU A 382 9.27 5.25 -22.69
C LEU A 382 8.55 6.59 -22.46
N PRO A 383 7.40 6.81 -23.11
CA PRO A 383 6.61 8.00 -22.83
C PRO A 383 5.99 7.93 -21.44
N GLN A 384 6.02 9.04 -20.74
CA GLN A 384 5.41 9.19 -19.43
C GLN A 384 4.05 9.88 -19.49
N MET A 385 3.74 10.54 -20.59
CA MET A 385 2.57 11.41 -20.76
C MET A 385 1.81 11.07 -22.04
N TYR A 386 0.48 11.32 -22.02
CA TYR A 386 -0.39 11.20 -23.19
C TYR A 386 -1.40 12.35 -23.21
N GLY A 387 -1.54 13.03 -24.32
CA GLY A 387 -2.46 14.16 -24.51
C GLY A 387 -1.82 15.27 -25.33
N ASP A 388 -2.30 16.51 -25.22
CA ASP A 388 -1.70 17.65 -25.87
C ASP A 388 -0.37 18.00 -25.18
N PRO A 389 0.78 17.91 -25.88
CA PRO A 389 2.10 18.14 -25.25
C PRO A 389 2.33 19.56 -24.76
N ARG A 390 1.54 20.52 -25.25
CA ARG A 390 1.58 21.91 -24.76
C ARG A 390 1.04 22.03 -23.33
N GLY A 391 0.36 21.00 -22.85
CA GLY A 391 -0.08 20.87 -21.48
C GLY A 391 -1.60 20.86 -21.32
N TYR A 392 -1.97 20.78 -20.09
CA TYR A 392 -3.31 20.53 -19.58
C TYR A 392 -4.40 21.52 -20.07
N LYS A 393 -4.04 22.79 -20.34
CA LYS A 393 -4.97 23.81 -20.84
C LYS A 393 -5.45 23.58 -22.28
N TYR A 394 -4.67 22.88 -23.06
CA TYR A 394 -4.86 22.78 -24.50
C TYR A 394 -5.73 21.58 -24.88
N ASN A 395 -6.36 21.68 -26.06
CA ASN A 395 -7.27 20.68 -26.60
C ASN A 395 -6.85 20.25 -28.03
N GLY A 396 -5.55 20.24 -28.30
CA GLY A 396 -5.00 19.71 -29.53
C GLY A 396 -5.11 18.19 -29.61
N PRO A 397 -4.71 17.61 -30.77
CA PRO A 397 -4.69 16.18 -30.92
C PRO A 397 -3.75 15.55 -29.89
N PRO A 398 -4.15 14.44 -29.25
CA PRO A 398 -3.31 13.78 -28.25
C PRO A 398 -2.18 13.01 -28.92
N GLU A 399 -1.02 13.03 -28.25
CA GLU A 399 0.13 12.21 -28.60
C GLU A 399 0.87 11.71 -27.36
N TRP A 400 1.72 10.69 -27.52
CA TRP A 400 2.63 10.24 -26.50
C TRP A 400 3.86 11.15 -26.45
N TYR A 401 4.19 11.67 -25.25
CA TYR A 401 5.29 12.63 -25.09
C TYR A 401 6.02 12.46 -23.76
N HIS A 402 7.02 13.30 -23.51
CA HIS A 402 7.89 13.27 -22.33
C HIS A 402 8.53 11.89 -22.17
N PHE A 403 9.39 11.52 -23.13
CA PHE A 403 10.10 10.25 -23.11
C PHE A 403 11.25 10.26 -22.10
N THR A 404 11.28 9.31 -21.19
CA THR A 404 12.32 9.16 -20.16
C THR A 404 12.81 7.72 -20.09
N ASN A 405 13.89 7.49 -19.33
CA ASN A 405 14.41 6.16 -19.03
C ASN A 405 13.69 5.44 -17.88
N ASN A 406 12.55 5.95 -17.42
CA ASN A 406 11.69 5.24 -16.49
C ASN A 406 10.96 4.11 -17.24
N LEU A 407 11.33 2.88 -16.94
CA LEU A 407 10.78 1.68 -17.58
C LEU A 407 9.57 1.10 -16.82
N PHE A 408 9.06 1.79 -15.80
CA PHE A 408 7.99 1.30 -14.92
C PHE A 408 8.35 -0.03 -14.24
N GLU A 409 9.60 -0.18 -13.84
CA GLU A 409 10.16 -1.43 -13.31
C GLU A 409 9.36 -1.96 -12.12
N ASP A 410 9.00 -1.09 -11.18
CA ASP A 410 8.21 -1.47 -10.01
C ASP A 410 6.83 -2.05 -10.43
N ARG A 411 6.18 -1.43 -11.42
CA ARG A 411 4.84 -1.83 -11.89
C ARG A 411 4.87 -3.16 -12.64
N LEU A 412 5.89 -3.37 -13.45
CA LEU A 412 6.09 -4.65 -14.14
C LEU A 412 6.49 -5.76 -13.16
N THR A 413 7.28 -5.44 -12.13
CA THR A 413 7.60 -6.37 -11.05
C THR A 413 6.34 -6.84 -10.33
N GLU A 414 5.42 -5.93 -10.01
CA GLU A 414 4.13 -6.28 -9.39
C GLU A 414 3.31 -7.20 -10.30
N ILE A 415 3.11 -6.82 -11.57
CA ILE A 415 2.37 -7.63 -12.55
C ILE A 415 3.01 -9.02 -12.68
N TYR A 416 4.35 -9.09 -12.75
CA TYR A 416 5.08 -10.35 -12.81
C TYR A 416 4.80 -11.22 -11.57
N LEU A 417 4.96 -10.69 -10.38
CA LEU A 417 4.79 -11.44 -9.14
C LEU A 417 3.35 -11.94 -8.94
N TRP A 418 2.36 -11.19 -9.42
CA TRP A 418 0.96 -11.62 -9.37
C TRP A 418 0.66 -12.71 -10.40
N SER A 419 1.14 -12.57 -11.63
CA SER A 419 0.88 -13.51 -12.72
C SER A 419 1.91 -14.64 -12.85
N MET A 420 3.17 -14.37 -12.53
CA MET A 420 4.37 -15.18 -12.83
C MET A 420 4.59 -15.37 -14.34
N ASP A 421 4.08 -14.46 -15.19
CA ASP A 421 4.34 -14.46 -16.61
C ASP A 421 5.70 -13.81 -16.90
N ARG A 422 6.64 -14.61 -17.40
CA ARG A 422 8.01 -14.16 -17.74
C ARG A 422 8.05 -12.98 -18.69
N LYS A 423 7.05 -12.79 -19.53
CA LYS A 423 6.99 -11.66 -20.47
C LYS A 423 7.06 -10.30 -19.78
N ASP A 424 6.55 -10.20 -18.54
CA ASP A 424 6.59 -8.96 -17.79
C ASP A 424 7.99 -8.71 -17.23
N LEU A 425 8.65 -9.76 -16.73
CA LEU A 425 9.99 -9.70 -16.19
C LEU A 425 11.06 -9.43 -17.25
N ASP A 426 10.89 -9.98 -18.45
CA ASP A 426 11.85 -9.83 -19.57
C ASP A 426 11.95 -8.39 -20.12
N ARG A 427 11.03 -7.51 -19.68
CA ARG A 427 11.01 -6.08 -20.05
C ARG A 427 11.91 -5.21 -19.19
N ILE A 428 12.33 -5.68 -18.03
CA ILE A 428 13.03 -4.90 -17.02
C ILE A 428 14.40 -5.51 -16.69
N PRO A 429 15.35 -4.69 -16.19
CA PRO A 429 16.64 -5.19 -15.74
C PRO A 429 16.49 -6.12 -14.54
N LEU A 430 17.13 -7.27 -14.58
CA LEU A 430 17.21 -8.17 -13.44
C LEU A 430 18.27 -7.66 -12.46
N THR A 431 17.85 -6.93 -11.46
CA THR A 431 18.70 -6.36 -10.42
C THR A 431 18.14 -6.66 -9.01
N GLY A 432 18.99 -6.51 -7.99
CA GLY A 432 18.57 -6.59 -6.60
C GLY A 432 17.88 -7.93 -6.26
N TRP A 433 16.69 -7.84 -5.66
CA TRP A 433 15.94 -9.00 -5.21
C TRP A 433 15.52 -9.94 -6.35
N LEU A 434 15.13 -9.40 -7.51
CA LEU A 434 14.79 -10.23 -8.68
C LEU A 434 16.00 -11.01 -9.21
N ALA A 435 17.19 -10.39 -9.21
CA ALA A 435 18.43 -11.09 -9.59
C ALA A 435 18.79 -12.20 -8.58
N PHE A 436 18.52 -11.98 -7.29
CA PHE A 436 18.67 -13.00 -6.25
C PHE A 436 17.72 -14.19 -6.47
N LEU A 437 16.44 -13.95 -6.71
CA LEU A 437 15.47 -15.00 -6.99
C LEU A 437 15.82 -15.84 -8.24
N GLU A 438 16.49 -15.23 -9.21
CA GLU A 438 17.01 -15.89 -10.42
C GLU A 438 18.40 -16.53 -10.23
N GLY A 439 18.91 -16.58 -8.98
CA GLY A 439 20.20 -17.17 -8.66
C GLY A 439 21.43 -16.39 -9.15
N LYS A 440 21.26 -15.13 -9.59
CA LYS A 440 22.32 -14.30 -10.18
C LYS A 440 23.04 -13.41 -9.16
N ASP A 441 22.51 -13.28 -7.95
CA ASP A 441 23.03 -12.38 -6.91
C ASP A 441 22.88 -12.99 -5.51
N SER A 442 23.68 -13.98 -5.20
CA SER A 442 23.63 -14.70 -3.92
C SER A 442 23.96 -13.85 -2.69
N ALA A 443 24.64 -12.71 -2.85
CA ALA A 443 24.99 -11.80 -1.77
C ALA A 443 23.91 -10.76 -1.47
N PHE A 444 22.84 -10.70 -2.24
CA PHE A 444 21.76 -9.72 -2.06
C PHE A 444 21.13 -9.74 -0.66
N PRO A 445 20.80 -10.91 -0.04
CA PRO A 445 20.14 -10.93 1.25
C PRO A 445 20.90 -10.17 2.33
N GLU A 446 22.19 -10.45 2.47
CA GLU A 446 23.02 -9.79 3.47
C GLU A 446 23.15 -8.29 3.21
N ARG A 447 23.38 -7.89 1.95
CA ARG A 447 23.47 -6.46 1.58
C ARG A 447 22.15 -5.71 1.84
N ALA A 448 20.99 -6.33 1.56
CA ALA A 448 19.69 -5.72 1.80
C ALA A 448 19.45 -5.51 3.31
N LEU A 449 19.74 -6.51 4.13
CA LEU A 449 19.60 -6.41 5.59
C LEU A 449 20.57 -5.38 6.19
N GLU A 450 21.83 -5.34 5.71
CA GLU A 450 22.82 -4.34 6.13
C GLU A 450 22.42 -2.91 5.74
N ARG A 451 21.85 -2.74 4.55
CA ARG A 451 21.31 -1.44 4.09
C ARG A 451 20.19 -0.97 5.00
N ASP A 452 19.24 -1.84 5.35
CA ASP A 452 18.11 -1.50 6.22
C ASP A 452 18.60 -1.22 7.66
N LEU A 453 19.59 -1.95 8.17
CA LEU A 453 20.25 -1.62 9.44
C LEU A 453 20.98 -0.27 9.39
N ALA A 454 21.61 0.07 8.27
CA ALA A 454 22.24 1.37 8.08
C ALA A 454 21.21 2.50 8.05
N HIS A 455 20.06 2.28 7.41
CA HIS A 455 18.94 3.21 7.41
C HIS A 455 18.46 3.51 8.84
N ILE A 456 18.27 2.48 9.67
CA ILE A 456 17.87 2.66 11.06
C ILE A 456 18.90 3.50 11.82
N ARG A 457 20.21 3.22 11.65
CA ARG A 457 21.28 4.00 12.31
C ARG A 457 21.26 5.47 11.91
N ASP A 458 21.11 5.75 10.61
CA ASP A 458 21.00 7.13 10.09
C ASP A 458 19.78 7.86 10.69
N ARG A 459 18.60 7.23 10.65
CA ARG A 459 17.38 7.80 11.22
C ARG A 459 17.50 8.05 12.73
N MET A 460 18.10 7.11 13.46
CA MET A 460 18.32 7.27 14.90
C MET A 460 19.38 8.32 15.24
N GLN A 461 20.33 8.56 14.38
CA GLN A 461 21.25 9.69 14.51
C GLN A 461 20.50 11.01 14.33
N LYS A 462 19.70 11.15 13.27
CA LYS A 462 18.83 12.32 13.06
C LYS A 462 17.91 12.59 14.25
N VAL A 463 17.26 11.54 14.77
CA VAL A 463 16.41 11.65 15.99
C VAL A 463 17.18 12.18 17.19
N ARG A 464 18.43 11.73 17.42
CA ARG A 464 19.26 12.23 18.54
C ARG A 464 19.68 13.69 18.35
N GLU A 465 20.03 14.06 17.13
CA GLU A 465 20.55 15.39 16.79
C GLU A 465 19.44 16.45 16.60
N ASP A 466 18.19 16.02 16.43
CA ASP A 466 17.07 16.95 16.28
C ASP A 466 16.82 17.78 17.53
N THR A 467 17.01 19.09 17.38
CA THR A 467 16.79 20.12 18.42
C THR A 467 15.59 21.01 18.11
N THR A 468 14.83 20.69 17.06
CA THR A 468 13.65 21.46 16.66
C THR A 468 12.53 21.34 17.70
N THR A 469 11.59 22.28 17.70
CA THR A 469 10.44 22.32 18.60
C THR A 469 9.14 22.03 17.84
N PRO A 470 8.06 21.59 18.51
CA PRO A 470 6.82 21.24 17.83
C PRO A 470 6.27 22.34 16.90
N ASP A 471 6.37 23.60 17.30
CA ASP A 471 5.87 24.77 16.56
C ASP A 471 6.70 25.10 15.29
N THR A 472 7.87 24.50 15.15
CA THR A 472 8.73 24.65 13.96
C THR A 472 8.70 23.43 13.02
N ARG A 473 7.99 22.37 13.38
CA ARG A 473 7.87 21.14 12.58
C ARG A 473 6.56 21.14 11.82
N LEU A 474 6.64 20.88 10.53
CA LEU A 474 5.47 20.62 9.70
C LEU A 474 4.99 19.18 9.84
N ALA A 475 3.82 18.88 9.28
CA ALA A 475 3.25 17.55 9.31
C ALA A 475 4.21 16.50 8.71
N ASP A 476 4.83 16.80 7.56
CA ASP A 476 5.76 15.93 6.84
C ASP A 476 7.18 15.88 7.42
N TYR A 477 7.53 16.81 8.32
CA TYR A 477 8.89 16.92 8.84
C TYR A 477 9.38 15.63 9.49
N LEU A 478 8.53 14.93 10.21
CA LEU A 478 8.88 13.72 10.94
C LEU A 478 8.92 12.45 10.07
N LEU A 479 8.45 12.50 8.82
CA LEU A 479 8.59 11.40 7.85
C LEU A 479 10.05 10.99 7.65
N GLU A 480 10.94 11.98 7.59
CA GLU A 480 12.38 11.72 7.43
C GLU A 480 13.06 11.13 8.67
N PHE A 481 12.34 11.04 9.79
CA PHE A 481 12.84 10.49 11.05
C PHE A 481 12.27 9.11 11.36
N ASN A 482 11.26 8.65 10.59
CA ASN A 482 10.71 7.30 10.78
C ASN A 482 11.84 6.26 10.66
N PRO A 483 12.15 5.51 11.73
CA PRO A 483 13.27 4.58 11.71
C PRO A 483 12.92 3.21 11.13
N ALA A 484 11.63 2.88 11.00
CA ALA A 484 11.21 1.53 10.61
C ALA A 484 11.65 1.21 9.18
N ALA A 485 12.33 0.07 9.01
CA ALA A 485 12.80 -0.45 7.74
C ALA A 485 12.26 -1.87 7.54
N THR A 486 11.39 -2.07 6.56
CA THR A 486 10.67 -3.33 6.36
C THR A 486 10.89 -3.97 4.99
N ASP A 487 11.52 -3.28 4.03
CA ASP A 487 11.62 -3.74 2.64
C ASP A 487 12.40 -5.06 2.53
N ALA A 488 13.58 -5.15 3.16
CA ALA A 488 14.35 -6.39 3.16
C ALA A 488 13.59 -7.54 3.83
N LEU A 489 12.89 -7.27 4.93
CA LEU A 489 12.09 -8.28 5.63
C LEU A 489 10.96 -8.80 4.74
N VAL A 490 10.19 -7.95 4.08
CA VAL A 490 9.11 -8.36 3.18
C VAL A 490 9.64 -9.21 2.03
N ASN A 491 10.70 -8.76 1.37
CA ASN A 491 11.28 -9.50 0.25
C ASN A 491 11.81 -10.87 0.68
N LEU A 492 12.64 -10.88 1.72
CA LEU A 492 13.43 -12.05 2.09
C LEU A 492 12.61 -13.06 2.91
N THR A 493 11.78 -12.61 3.85
CA THR A 493 11.05 -13.55 4.70
C THR A 493 9.75 -14.01 4.08
N LEU A 494 9.03 -13.13 3.39
CA LEU A 494 7.69 -13.43 2.90
C LEU A 494 7.64 -13.80 1.41
N GLY A 495 8.71 -13.55 0.65
CA GLY A 495 8.62 -13.60 -0.80
C GLY A 495 7.57 -12.63 -1.34
N GLY A 496 7.52 -11.45 -0.74
CA GLY A 496 6.59 -10.38 -1.08
C GLY A 496 7.32 -9.16 -1.65
N TYR A 497 6.56 -8.23 -2.18
CA TYR A 497 7.08 -7.00 -2.75
C TYR A 497 6.11 -5.85 -2.50
N PHE A 498 6.66 -4.71 -2.12
CA PHE A 498 5.95 -3.43 -2.16
C PHE A 498 6.64 -2.51 -3.15
N ALA A 499 5.94 -2.09 -4.19
CA ALA A 499 6.40 -0.98 -4.98
C ALA A 499 6.43 0.30 -4.14
N ARG A 500 7.45 1.12 -4.31
CA ARG A 500 7.62 2.35 -3.54
C ARG A 500 6.36 3.23 -3.64
N GLY A 501 5.84 3.56 -2.50
CA GLY A 501 4.95 4.68 -2.29
C GLY A 501 3.47 4.41 -2.14
N ARG A 502 2.85 3.26 -2.53
CA ARG A 502 1.37 3.19 -2.54
C ARG A 502 0.75 1.82 -2.65
N ILE A 503 1.24 0.86 -1.89
CA ILE A 503 0.54 -0.43 -1.76
C ILE A 503 0.07 -0.57 -0.33
N TRP A 504 -1.20 -0.86 -0.20
CA TRP A 504 -1.89 -1.05 1.08
C TRP A 504 -2.26 -2.52 1.30
N VAL A 505 -1.99 -3.37 0.33
CA VAL A 505 -2.23 -4.82 0.37
C VAL A 505 -0.90 -5.54 0.25
N LEU A 506 -0.64 -6.45 1.17
CA LEU A 506 0.54 -7.29 1.13
C LEU A 506 0.31 -8.47 0.17
N HIS A 507 1.01 -8.49 -0.95
CA HIS A 507 1.08 -9.68 -1.81
C HIS A 507 2.36 -10.45 -1.49
N SER A 508 2.22 -11.65 -0.93
CA SER A 508 3.36 -12.48 -0.56
C SER A 508 3.11 -13.97 -0.80
N ARG A 509 4.18 -14.78 -0.79
CA ARG A 509 4.06 -16.24 -0.88
C ARG A 509 3.85 -16.87 0.46
N PHE A 510 4.43 -16.28 1.49
CA PHE A 510 4.39 -16.80 2.85
C PHE A 510 3.95 -15.72 3.84
N ARG A 511 3.45 -16.18 4.97
CA ARG A 511 3.26 -15.44 6.19
C ARG A 511 3.52 -16.36 7.37
N TYR A 512 4.00 -15.80 8.47
CA TYR A 512 4.38 -16.59 9.65
C TYR A 512 3.58 -16.18 10.86
N PHE A 513 3.42 -17.15 11.79
CA PHE A 513 2.81 -16.89 13.08
C PHE A 513 3.57 -17.63 14.18
N ASP A 514 3.64 -16.99 15.34
CA ASP A 514 4.07 -17.61 16.60
C ASP A 514 2.85 -18.23 17.29
N PRO A 515 2.72 -19.57 17.29
CA PRO A 515 1.59 -20.24 17.93
C PRO A 515 1.65 -20.18 19.46
N VAL A 516 2.84 -20.00 20.04
CA VAL A 516 3.03 -19.95 21.50
C VAL A 516 2.59 -18.59 22.01
N ALA A 517 3.08 -17.51 21.39
CA ALA A 517 2.69 -16.14 21.72
C ALA A 517 1.32 -15.75 21.10
N ARG A 518 0.71 -16.60 20.27
CA ARG A 518 -0.55 -16.37 19.55
C ARG A 518 -0.57 -15.04 18.81
N ARG A 519 0.46 -14.80 18.01
CA ARG A 519 0.62 -13.55 17.25
C ARG A 519 1.14 -13.77 15.84
N ALA A 520 0.97 -12.75 14.99
CA ALA A 520 1.62 -12.69 13.69
C ALA A 520 3.13 -12.45 13.81
N GLY A 521 3.86 -12.90 12.81
CA GLY A 521 5.29 -12.71 12.64
C GLY A 521 6.12 -13.94 12.98
N LEU A 522 7.40 -13.88 12.64
CA LEU A 522 8.37 -14.92 13.00
C LEU A 522 8.53 -14.98 14.52
N PRO A 523 8.50 -16.19 15.12
CA PRO A 523 8.84 -16.36 16.53
C PRO A 523 10.24 -15.83 16.88
N PRO A 524 10.53 -15.55 18.14
CA PRO A 524 11.89 -15.26 18.57
C PRO A 524 12.85 -16.34 18.09
N ASP A 525 14.06 -15.95 17.71
CA ASP A 525 15.13 -16.83 17.25
C ASP A 525 14.87 -17.61 15.94
N VAL A 526 13.74 -17.38 15.28
CA VAL A 526 13.46 -17.98 13.96
C VAL A 526 13.75 -16.96 12.86
N SER A 527 14.49 -17.38 11.83
CA SER A 527 14.73 -16.62 10.61
C SER A 527 14.27 -17.37 9.38
N ALA A 528 13.87 -16.61 8.34
CA ALA A 528 13.32 -17.16 7.10
C ALA A 528 13.94 -16.48 5.87
N LEU A 529 14.37 -17.26 4.89
CA LEU A 529 14.86 -16.73 3.61
C LEU A 529 14.15 -17.40 2.44
N VAL A 530 13.33 -16.64 1.73
CA VAL A 530 12.71 -17.07 0.47
C VAL A 530 13.71 -16.85 -0.66
N ASP A 531 14.14 -17.93 -1.29
CA ASP A 531 15.20 -17.91 -2.29
C ASP A 531 14.76 -18.32 -3.69
N SER A 532 13.50 -18.75 -3.86
CA SER A 532 12.96 -19.11 -5.18
C SER A 532 11.44 -18.96 -5.22
N LEU A 533 10.95 -18.39 -6.30
CA LEU A 533 9.53 -18.20 -6.58
C LEU A 533 9.20 -18.64 -8.00
N ASP A 534 8.16 -19.48 -8.13
CA ASP A 534 7.60 -19.91 -9.40
C ASP A 534 6.07 -19.77 -9.42
N ALA A 535 5.46 -20.05 -10.56
CA ALA A 535 4.00 -20.02 -10.73
C ALA A 535 3.28 -20.98 -9.77
N GLY A 536 3.85 -22.17 -9.52
CA GLY A 536 3.27 -23.21 -8.68
C GLY A 536 4.16 -23.67 -7.53
N SER A 537 5.24 -22.94 -7.22
CA SER A 537 6.12 -23.28 -6.11
C SER A 537 6.81 -22.08 -5.50
N ALA A 538 7.23 -22.22 -4.25
CA ALA A 538 8.10 -21.27 -3.57
C ALA A 538 9.01 -22.04 -2.60
N THR A 539 10.24 -21.56 -2.45
CA THR A 539 11.21 -22.19 -1.56
C THR A 539 11.65 -21.22 -0.47
N VAL A 540 11.68 -21.71 0.76
CA VAL A 540 12.15 -20.95 1.94
C VAL A 540 13.10 -21.78 2.78
N THR A 541 14.16 -21.15 3.27
CA THR A 541 15.04 -21.72 4.31
C THR A 541 14.60 -21.17 5.66
N LEU A 542 14.30 -22.07 6.60
CA LEU A 542 13.96 -21.74 7.99
C LEU A 542 15.11 -22.15 8.91
N VAL A 543 15.46 -21.28 9.85
CA VAL A 543 16.56 -21.51 10.79
C VAL A 543 16.14 -21.11 12.20
N ASN A 544 16.34 -22.02 13.18
CA ASN A 544 16.30 -21.70 14.59
C ASN A 544 17.70 -21.30 15.05
N THR A 545 17.91 -20.04 15.35
CA THR A 545 19.21 -19.50 15.80
C THR A 545 19.49 -19.76 17.28
N ASN A 546 18.50 -20.28 18.04
CA ASN A 546 18.63 -20.69 19.43
C ASN A 546 19.22 -22.10 19.53
N ALA A 547 20.38 -22.24 20.16
CA ALA A 547 21.07 -23.53 20.29
C ALA A 547 20.51 -24.42 21.43
N VAL A 548 19.58 -23.93 22.24
CA VAL A 548 19.09 -24.60 23.47
C VAL A 548 17.63 -24.96 23.39
N GLU A 549 16.81 -24.07 22.84
CA GLU A 549 15.35 -24.21 22.83
C GLU A 549 14.78 -24.50 21.45
N PRO A 550 13.81 -25.41 21.33
CA PRO A 550 13.05 -25.58 20.10
C PRO A 550 12.16 -24.37 19.85
N ARG A 551 11.75 -24.20 18.58
CA ARG A 551 10.79 -23.15 18.18
C ARG A 551 9.70 -23.77 17.33
N ASP A 552 8.47 -23.40 17.65
CA ASP A 552 7.28 -23.74 16.88
C ASP A 552 6.83 -22.52 16.07
N LEU A 553 6.49 -22.71 14.81
CA LEU A 553 5.91 -21.68 13.96
C LEU A 553 4.84 -22.26 13.06
N ILE A 554 3.93 -21.40 12.61
CA ILE A 554 3.00 -21.72 11.55
C ILE A 554 3.44 -20.97 10.29
N VAL A 555 3.51 -21.69 9.18
CA VAL A 555 3.77 -21.15 7.84
C VAL A 555 2.45 -21.14 7.08
N GLN A 556 2.02 -19.98 6.62
CA GLN A 556 0.79 -19.79 5.84
C GLN A 556 1.10 -19.49 4.37
N ALA A 557 0.27 -19.99 3.48
CA ALA A 557 0.32 -19.76 2.04
C ALA A 557 -0.37 -18.44 1.68
N GLY A 558 0.42 -17.43 1.38
CA GLY A 558 -0.04 -16.06 1.11
C GLY A 558 -0.23 -15.21 2.36
N ALA A 559 -0.40 -13.90 2.16
CA ALA A 559 -0.60 -12.95 3.24
C ALA A 559 -1.93 -13.15 3.98
N TYR A 560 -2.96 -13.58 3.25
CA TYR A 560 -4.34 -13.70 3.71
C TYR A 560 -4.88 -15.13 3.57
N ALA A 561 -4.00 -16.15 3.46
CA ALA A 561 -4.34 -17.55 3.18
C ALA A 561 -5.08 -17.77 1.84
N GLU A 562 -4.92 -16.83 0.92
CA GLU A 562 -5.48 -16.88 -0.43
C GLU A 562 -4.89 -17.99 -1.29
N HIS A 563 -3.76 -18.55 -0.86
CA HIS A 563 -3.13 -19.71 -1.50
C HIS A 563 -3.33 -20.98 -0.70
N ARG A 564 -2.97 -22.12 -1.28
CA ARG A 564 -2.96 -23.43 -0.63
C ARG A 564 -1.64 -24.13 -0.91
N PHE A 565 -1.03 -24.68 0.11
CA PHE A 565 0.06 -25.64 -0.05
C PHE A 565 -0.49 -26.99 -0.45
N ASP A 566 -0.06 -27.51 -1.58
CA ASP A 566 -0.42 -28.85 -2.03
C ASP A 566 0.51 -29.88 -1.39
N SER A 567 1.81 -29.59 -1.32
CA SER A 567 2.82 -30.42 -0.65
C SER A 567 4.03 -29.58 -0.21
N VAL A 568 4.84 -30.13 0.71
CA VAL A 568 6.13 -29.60 1.10
C VAL A 568 7.21 -30.68 0.94
N ARG A 569 8.34 -30.30 0.33
CA ARG A 569 9.53 -31.15 0.17
C ARG A 569 10.66 -30.65 1.05
N ILE A 570 11.30 -31.57 1.78
CA ILE A 570 12.43 -31.32 2.68
C ILE A 570 13.49 -32.39 2.37
N GLY A 571 14.63 -31.98 1.80
CA GLY A 571 15.57 -32.94 1.22
C GLY A 571 14.87 -33.77 0.13
N ASP A 572 14.90 -35.10 0.30
CA ASP A 572 14.25 -36.05 -0.61
C ASP A 572 12.81 -36.41 -0.20
N ASP A 573 12.39 -36.02 0.99
CA ASP A 573 11.05 -36.33 1.51
C ASP A 573 10.02 -35.32 1.03
N THR A 574 8.89 -35.81 0.52
CA THR A 574 7.75 -34.98 0.14
C THR A 574 6.53 -35.38 0.96
N LYS A 575 5.93 -34.40 1.64
CA LYS A 575 4.72 -34.62 2.45
C LYS A 575 3.55 -33.84 1.82
N PRO A 576 2.37 -34.46 1.69
CA PRO A 576 1.16 -33.76 1.29
C PRO A 576 0.76 -32.76 2.39
N VAL A 577 0.20 -31.62 2.00
CA VAL A 577 -0.32 -30.59 2.92
C VAL A 577 -1.82 -30.40 2.71
N GLY A 578 -2.25 -29.98 1.51
CA GLY A 578 -3.65 -29.79 1.16
C GLY A 578 -4.35 -28.66 1.92
N ALA A 579 -3.60 -27.73 2.56
CA ALA A 579 -4.14 -26.70 3.44
C ALA A 579 -3.47 -25.34 3.18
N ALA A 580 -4.10 -24.27 3.67
CA ALA A 580 -3.55 -22.92 3.58
C ALA A 580 -2.40 -22.64 4.57
N TRP A 581 -2.12 -23.56 5.50
CA TRP A 581 -1.01 -23.45 6.44
C TRP A 581 -0.54 -24.82 6.92
N LEU A 582 0.65 -24.87 7.50
CA LEU A 582 1.17 -26.03 8.22
C LEU A 582 1.99 -25.58 9.44
N SER A 583 2.12 -26.47 10.42
CA SER A 583 2.96 -26.25 11.59
C SER A 583 4.37 -26.79 11.33
N VAL A 584 5.38 -26.03 11.78
CA VAL A 584 6.79 -26.43 11.71
C VAL A 584 7.37 -26.34 13.11
N ARG A 585 8.07 -27.40 13.51
CA ARG A 585 8.87 -27.44 14.75
C ARG A 585 10.35 -27.54 14.41
N LEU A 586 11.11 -26.55 14.82
CA LEU A 586 12.56 -26.49 14.66
C LEU A 586 13.22 -26.90 15.97
N ALA A 587 14.00 -27.99 15.96
CA ALA A 587 14.86 -28.36 17.09
C ALA A 587 15.90 -27.23 17.38
N PRO A 588 16.54 -27.24 18.56
CA PRO A 588 17.61 -26.29 18.87
C PRO A 588 18.71 -26.30 17.82
N GLY A 589 19.08 -25.12 17.29
CA GLY A 589 20.10 -24.97 16.26
C GLY A 589 19.83 -25.71 14.95
N ALA A 590 18.57 -26.05 14.67
CA ALA A 590 18.18 -26.75 13.45
C ALA A 590 17.68 -25.79 12.36
N GLY A 591 17.80 -26.24 11.11
CA GLY A 591 17.23 -25.54 9.97
C GLY A 591 17.07 -26.46 8.76
N ALA A 592 16.25 -26.02 7.82
CA ALA A 592 16.09 -26.72 6.55
C ALA A 592 15.60 -25.78 5.44
N ARG A 593 15.87 -26.18 4.21
CA ARG A 593 15.30 -25.60 3.00
C ARG A 593 14.04 -26.38 2.63
N LEU A 594 12.91 -25.69 2.57
CA LEU A 594 11.60 -26.25 2.28
C LEU A 594 11.11 -25.73 0.93
N THR A 595 10.72 -26.65 0.04
CA THR A 595 10.08 -26.30 -1.23
C THR A 595 8.61 -26.66 -1.16
N PHE A 596 7.76 -25.63 -1.26
CA PHE A 596 6.31 -25.78 -1.27
C PHE A 596 5.80 -25.81 -2.71
N ARG A 597 5.02 -26.85 -3.06
CA ARG A 597 4.10 -26.75 -4.20
C ARG A 597 2.84 -26.06 -3.71
N MET A 598 2.34 -25.09 -4.49
CA MET A 598 1.17 -24.32 -4.10
C MET A 598 0.23 -24.04 -5.27
N SER A 599 -1.05 -24.04 -4.95
CA SER A 599 -2.12 -23.50 -5.78
C SER A 599 -2.41 -22.06 -5.33
N ARG A 600 -2.31 -21.10 -6.25
CA ARG A 600 -2.40 -19.69 -5.92
C ARG A 600 -3.80 -19.14 -6.15
N TYR A 601 -4.25 -18.20 -5.30
CA TYR A 601 -5.53 -17.50 -5.36
C TYR A 601 -6.74 -18.43 -5.48
N VAL A 602 -6.71 -19.51 -4.72
CA VAL A 602 -7.76 -20.55 -4.73
C VAL A 602 -8.71 -20.47 -3.52
N ASN A 603 -8.36 -19.66 -2.53
CA ASN A 603 -9.18 -19.42 -1.35
C ASN A 603 -9.60 -17.95 -1.28
N PRO A 604 -10.76 -17.64 -0.70
CA PRO A 604 -11.09 -16.26 -0.33
C PRO A 604 -10.04 -15.73 0.66
N PRO A 605 -9.50 -14.50 0.43
CA PRO A 605 -8.55 -13.90 1.35
C PRO A 605 -9.25 -13.55 2.67
N ALA A 606 -8.54 -13.72 3.80
CA ALA A 606 -9.02 -13.35 5.13
C ALA A 606 -7.87 -12.98 6.06
N PHE A 607 -8.09 -12.00 6.93
CA PHE A 607 -7.13 -11.65 7.98
C PHE A 607 -7.07 -12.67 9.11
N ALA A 608 -8.11 -13.48 9.28
CA ALA A 608 -8.21 -14.47 10.36
C ALA A 608 -6.94 -15.32 10.50
N PHE A 609 -6.46 -15.45 11.73
CA PHE A 609 -5.28 -16.23 12.05
C PHE A 609 -5.56 -17.75 11.95
N PRO A 610 -4.53 -18.58 11.77
CA PRO A 610 -4.72 -20.02 11.59
C PRO A 610 -5.52 -20.71 12.72
N TRP A 611 -5.43 -20.24 13.95
CA TRP A 611 -6.18 -20.78 15.11
C TRP A 611 -7.59 -20.21 15.28
N GLN A 612 -8.03 -19.35 14.38
CA GLN A 612 -9.38 -18.76 14.34
C GLN A 612 -10.25 -19.36 13.22
N ARG A 613 -9.66 -20.19 12.38
CA ARG A 613 -10.30 -20.79 11.18
C ARG A 613 -10.81 -22.19 11.43
#